data_b7ce82d3b30efeb675f0db71e0413a44
#
_entry.id   b7ce82d3b30efeb675f0db71e0413a44
#
_cell.length_a   1.000
_cell.length_b   1.000
_cell.length_c   1.000
_cell.angle_alpha   90.00
_cell.angle_beta   90.00
_cell.angle_gamma   90.00
#
_symmetry.space_group_name_H-M   'P 1'
#
loop_
_entity.id
_entity.type
_entity.pdbx_description
1 polymer ?
#
loop_
_entity_poly.entity_id
_entity_poly.type
_entity_poly.pdbx_seq_one_letter_code
_entity_poly.pdbx_strand_id
1 'polypeptide(L)'
;KTYENNEKITTLYSDNAEPFVKKFKFIKGFEGGIIDFFSINKNDVSKSKIKIFKFKVKEVPALATLLSLASLQGIADLMTGEGIRFEEFDMRFSNESDLMKINEIYAIGPAISILSSGYIKKNNLVSLRGTLVPATTLNKVIGSIPFLGKILVGKKTGEGVFGVSYKIKG
;
A
#
# COMPACT_ATOMS: atom_id res chain seq x y z
N LYS A 1 -14.38 18.60 -7.89
CA LYS A 1 -13.27 19.05 -8.75
C LYS A 1 -13.27 20.57 -8.79
N THR A 2 -12.15 21.18 -8.52
CA THR A 2 -11.97 22.63 -8.52
C THR A 2 -10.79 22.99 -9.42
N TYR A 3 -10.81 24.16 -10.01
CA TYR A 3 -9.71 24.68 -10.83
C TYR A 3 -9.16 25.94 -10.17
N GLU A 4 -7.86 25.97 -9.92
CA GLU A 4 -7.16 27.09 -9.30
C GLU A 4 -5.76 27.21 -9.91
N ASN A 5 -5.36 28.41 -10.33
CA ASN A 5 -4.02 28.69 -10.88
C ASN A 5 -3.56 27.70 -11.97
N ASN A 6 -4.38 27.35 -12.94
CA ASN A 6 -4.13 26.33 -13.95
C ASN A 6 -3.92 24.91 -13.39
N GLU A 7 -4.28 24.67 -12.16
CA GLU A 7 -4.26 23.35 -11.54
C GLU A 7 -5.68 22.80 -11.42
N LYS A 8 -5.86 21.52 -11.73
CA LYS A 8 -7.10 20.81 -11.51
C LYS A 8 -6.98 20.00 -10.23
N ILE A 9 -7.70 20.43 -9.20
CA ILE A 9 -7.76 19.73 -7.94
C ILE A 9 -8.95 18.77 -7.95
N THR A 10 -8.72 17.55 -7.54
CA THR A 10 -9.76 16.52 -7.38
C THR A 10 -9.69 15.95 -5.99
N THR A 11 -10.81 15.99 -5.28
CA THR A 11 -10.96 15.37 -3.97
C THR A 11 -12.12 14.37 -4.00
N LEU A 12 -11.99 13.29 -3.23
CA LEU A 12 -13.04 12.34 -2.97
C LEU A 12 -12.94 11.91 -1.51
N TYR A 13 -14.03 11.99 -0.81
CA TYR A 13 -14.18 11.41 0.52
C TYR A 13 -15.41 10.49 0.52
N SER A 14 -15.30 9.33 1.14
CA SER A 14 -16.43 8.43 1.40
C SER A 14 -16.17 7.63 2.66
N ASP A 15 -17.20 7.42 3.44
CA ASP A 15 -17.24 6.51 4.58
C ASP A 15 -17.31 5.02 4.17
N ASN A 16 -17.46 4.76 2.87
CA ASN A 16 -17.42 3.43 2.28
C ASN A 16 -16.48 3.40 1.08
N ALA A 17 -15.30 2.80 1.26
CA ALA A 17 -14.28 2.66 0.21
C ALA A 17 -14.58 1.52 -0.77
N GLU A 18 -15.37 0.53 -0.37
CA GLU A 18 -15.59 -0.72 -1.09
C GLU A 18 -16.02 -0.54 -2.56
N PRO A 19 -17.00 0.34 -2.92
CA PRO A 19 -17.44 0.54 -4.30
C PRO A 19 -16.34 1.07 -5.21
N PHE A 20 -15.38 1.83 -4.67
CA PHE A 20 -14.26 2.39 -5.43
C PHE A 20 -13.18 1.34 -5.65
N VAL A 21 -12.87 0.53 -4.63
CA VAL A 21 -11.81 -0.49 -4.68
C VAL A 21 -12.22 -1.71 -5.50
N LYS A 22 -13.49 -2.11 -5.46
CA LYS A 22 -14.03 -3.23 -6.25
C LYS A 22 -13.86 -3.09 -7.77
N LYS A 23 -13.63 -1.88 -8.26
CA LYS A 23 -13.30 -1.65 -9.67
C LYS A 23 -11.92 -2.21 -10.06
N PHE A 24 -11.06 -2.44 -9.10
CA PHE A 24 -9.72 -3.01 -9.31
C PHE A 24 -9.78 -4.54 -9.19
N LYS A 25 -9.72 -5.22 -10.33
CA LYS A 25 -9.90 -6.69 -10.43
C LYS A 25 -8.84 -7.52 -9.67
N PHE A 26 -7.72 -6.91 -9.30
CA PHE A 26 -6.63 -7.60 -8.60
C PHE A 26 -6.81 -7.65 -7.07
N ILE A 27 -7.82 -6.97 -6.53
CA ILE A 27 -8.19 -7.04 -5.11
C ILE A 27 -9.60 -7.62 -5.03
N LYS A 28 -9.72 -8.78 -4.45
CA LYS A 28 -10.99 -9.44 -4.20
C LYS A 28 -11.29 -9.47 -2.70
N GLY A 29 -12.58 -9.46 -2.36
CA GLY A 29 -13.00 -9.51 -0.96
C GLY A 29 -12.54 -8.31 -0.15
N PHE A 30 -12.51 -7.11 -0.76
CA PHE A 30 -12.34 -5.86 -0.04
C PHE A 30 -13.63 -5.50 0.67
N GLU A 31 -13.56 -5.21 1.95
CA GLU A 31 -14.71 -4.91 2.81
C GLU A 31 -14.47 -3.66 3.63
N GLY A 32 -15.49 -2.78 3.67
CA GLY A 32 -15.51 -1.58 4.48
C GLY A 32 -14.56 -0.47 4.02
N GLY A 33 -13.99 0.21 4.98
CA GLY A 33 -12.99 1.28 4.80
C GLY A 33 -13.57 2.66 4.54
N ILE A 34 -12.86 3.65 5.05
CA ILE A 34 -13.09 5.09 4.77
C ILE A 34 -12.03 5.51 3.77
N ILE A 35 -12.40 6.11 2.67
CA ILE A 35 -11.46 6.58 1.64
C ILE A 35 -11.37 8.09 1.61
N ASP A 36 -10.13 8.58 1.54
CA ASP A 36 -9.78 9.96 1.27
C ASP A 36 -8.79 10.01 0.09
N PHE A 37 -9.19 10.68 -0.96
CA PHE A 37 -8.39 10.84 -2.18
C PHE A 37 -8.21 12.30 -2.50
N PHE A 38 -6.97 12.66 -2.78
CA PHE A 38 -6.57 13.98 -3.23
C PHE A 38 -5.66 13.88 -4.45
N SER A 39 -5.89 14.73 -5.44
CA SER A 39 -5.04 14.80 -6.64
C SER A 39 -4.97 16.23 -7.16
N ILE A 40 -3.77 16.65 -7.51
CA ILE A 40 -3.50 17.88 -8.27
C ILE A 40 -2.97 17.48 -9.64
N ASN A 41 -3.57 18.01 -10.68
CA ASN A 41 -3.09 17.85 -12.05
C ASN A 41 -2.68 19.21 -12.61
N LYS A 42 -1.47 19.28 -13.14
CA LYS A 42 -0.88 20.45 -13.79
C LYS A 42 -0.02 19.98 -14.97
N ASN A 43 -0.25 20.54 -16.16
CA ASN A 43 0.55 20.25 -17.36
C ASN A 43 0.69 18.74 -17.62
N ASP A 44 -0.44 18.00 -17.59
CA ASP A 44 -0.53 16.55 -17.79
C ASP A 44 0.21 15.67 -16.77
N VAL A 45 0.79 16.29 -15.74
CA VAL A 45 1.33 15.58 -14.58
C VAL A 45 0.33 15.64 -13.44
N SER A 46 -0.05 14.48 -12.91
CA SER A 46 -0.85 14.43 -11.68
C SER A 46 -0.02 13.94 -10.50
N LYS A 47 -0.20 14.59 -9.35
CA LYS A 47 0.31 14.13 -8.05
C LYS A 47 -0.89 13.78 -7.18
N SER A 48 -0.92 12.55 -6.70
CA SER A 48 -2.09 11.99 -6.03
C SER A 48 -1.73 11.32 -4.73
N LYS A 49 -2.69 11.36 -3.80
CA LYS A 49 -2.64 10.65 -2.53
C LYS A 49 -3.96 9.93 -2.30
N ILE A 50 -3.88 8.67 -1.89
CA ILE A 50 -5.03 7.88 -1.42
C ILE A 50 -4.74 7.46 0.00
N LYS A 51 -5.71 7.66 0.87
CA LYS A 51 -5.76 7.05 2.20
C LYS A 51 -7.01 6.19 2.32
N ILE A 52 -6.86 5.03 2.92
CA ILE A 52 -7.99 4.18 3.28
C ILE A 52 -7.78 3.71 4.72
N PHE A 53 -8.83 3.81 5.53
CA PHE A 53 -8.78 3.45 6.94
C PHE A 53 -9.75 2.32 7.23
N LYS A 54 -9.41 1.43 8.17
CA LYS A 54 -10.28 0.41 8.76
C LYS A 54 -10.97 -0.48 7.73
N PHE A 55 -10.18 -1.18 6.94
CA PHE A 55 -10.66 -2.09 5.90
C PHE A 55 -10.11 -3.49 6.07
N LYS A 56 -10.68 -4.42 5.30
CA LYS A 56 -10.29 -5.83 5.27
C LYS A 56 -10.14 -6.31 3.84
N VAL A 57 -9.17 -7.17 3.59
CA VAL A 57 -8.96 -7.82 2.28
C VAL A 57 -8.84 -9.33 2.45
N LYS A 58 -9.52 -10.10 1.59
CA LYS A 58 -9.50 -11.56 1.62
C LYS A 58 -8.54 -12.16 0.60
N GLU A 59 -8.53 -11.61 -0.61
CA GLU A 59 -7.75 -12.16 -1.70
C GLU A 59 -6.89 -11.10 -2.38
N VAL A 60 -5.60 -11.16 -2.15
CA VAL A 60 -4.59 -10.45 -2.92
C VAL A 60 -3.51 -11.46 -3.31
N PRO A 61 -3.60 -12.09 -4.50
CA PRO A 61 -2.72 -13.20 -4.88
C PRO A 61 -1.23 -12.88 -4.74
N ALA A 62 -0.82 -11.69 -5.12
CA ALA A 62 0.57 -11.26 -4.96
C ALA A 62 1.02 -11.23 -3.48
N LEU A 63 0.14 -10.78 -2.57
CA LEU A 63 0.45 -10.78 -1.15
C LEU A 63 0.48 -12.20 -0.57
N ALA A 64 -0.46 -13.07 -0.96
CA ALA A 64 -0.46 -14.46 -0.56
C ALA A 64 0.84 -15.18 -0.97
N THR A 65 1.30 -14.97 -2.20
CA THR A 65 2.57 -15.51 -2.69
C THR A 65 3.75 -14.99 -1.87
N LEU A 66 3.80 -13.70 -1.59
CA LEU A 66 4.88 -13.12 -0.78
C LEU A 66 4.90 -13.67 0.65
N LEU A 67 3.74 -13.85 1.27
CA LEU A 67 3.63 -14.41 2.62
C LEU A 67 4.10 -15.86 2.66
N SER A 68 3.75 -16.66 1.66
CA SER A 68 4.23 -18.06 1.53
C SER A 68 5.73 -18.12 1.36
N LEU A 69 6.31 -17.32 0.47
CA LEU A 69 7.75 -17.25 0.25
C LEU A 69 8.53 -16.77 1.49
N ALA A 70 7.90 -15.94 2.30
CA ALA A 70 8.47 -15.44 3.55
C ALA A 70 8.30 -16.40 4.73
N SER A 71 7.74 -17.60 4.49
CA SER A 71 7.41 -18.58 5.55
C SER A 71 6.42 -18.01 6.61
N LEU A 72 5.55 -17.11 6.19
CA LEU A 72 4.51 -16.50 7.01
C LEU A 72 3.15 -17.18 6.79
N GLN A 73 3.14 -18.50 6.74
CA GLN A 73 1.96 -19.31 6.38
C GLN A 73 0.75 -19.02 7.26
N GLY A 74 0.93 -18.84 8.55
CA GLY A 74 -0.18 -18.50 9.45
C GLY A 74 -0.88 -17.19 9.11
N ILE A 75 -0.16 -16.23 8.50
CA ILE A 75 -0.76 -14.98 8.00
C ILE A 75 -1.44 -15.22 6.63
N ALA A 76 -0.83 -16.06 5.77
CA ALA A 76 -1.43 -16.46 4.51
C ALA A 76 -2.77 -17.21 4.73
N ASP A 77 -2.85 -18.06 5.74
CA ASP A 77 -4.08 -18.78 6.11
C ASP A 77 -5.19 -17.84 6.58
N LEU A 78 -4.85 -16.77 7.30
CA LEU A 78 -5.82 -15.74 7.65
C LEU A 78 -6.39 -15.03 6.41
N MET A 79 -5.60 -14.85 5.36
CA MET A 79 -6.12 -14.25 4.11
C MET A 79 -7.17 -15.12 3.44
N THR A 80 -6.98 -16.43 3.43
CA THR A 80 -7.91 -17.37 2.77
C THR A 80 -9.17 -17.62 3.58
N GLY A 81 -9.11 -17.42 4.89
CA GLY A 81 -10.24 -17.57 5.80
C GLY A 81 -10.97 -16.25 6.05
N GLU A 82 -10.62 -15.62 7.17
CA GLU A 82 -11.28 -14.38 7.61
C GLU A 82 -10.84 -13.12 6.84
N GLY A 83 -9.69 -13.18 6.18
CA GLY A 83 -9.03 -12.03 5.55
C GLY A 83 -8.14 -11.26 6.53
N ILE A 84 -7.33 -10.36 5.97
CA ILE A 84 -6.42 -9.52 6.72
C ILE A 84 -7.02 -8.13 6.92
N ARG A 85 -7.01 -7.65 8.16
CA ARG A 85 -7.42 -6.30 8.52
C ARG A 85 -6.26 -5.34 8.38
N PHE A 86 -6.57 -4.14 7.91
CA PHE A 86 -5.67 -3.00 7.89
C PHE A 86 -6.32 -1.81 8.57
N GLU A 87 -5.54 -1.12 9.39
CA GLU A 87 -5.97 0.11 10.06
C GLU A 87 -5.80 1.32 9.17
N GLU A 88 -4.71 1.34 8.40
CA GLU A 88 -4.38 2.43 7.49
C GLU A 88 -3.68 1.91 6.23
N PHE A 89 -4.04 2.49 5.10
CA PHE A 89 -3.34 2.45 3.83
C PHE A 89 -3.10 3.88 3.35
N ASP A 90 -1.86 4.23 3.03
CA ASP A 90 -1.48 5.51 2.42
C ASP A 90 -0.66 5.21 1.16
N MET A 91 -1.08 5.76 0.03
CA MET A 91 -0.37 5.63 -1.23
C MET A 91 -0.17 7.02 -1.84
N ARG A 92 1.08 7.33 -2.18
CA ARG A 92 1.46 8.55 -2.88
C ARG A 92 2.03 8.19 -4.24
N PHE A 93 1.48 8.77 -5.28
CA PHE A 93 1.90 8.47 -6.63
C PHE A 93 1.77 9.69 -7.56
N SER A 94 2.50 9.65 -8.65
CA SER A 94 2.37 10.61 -9.74
C SER A 94 2.15 9.87 -11.06
N ASN A 95 1.32 10.47 -11.91
CA ASN A 95 1.15 9.99 -13.29
C ASN A 95 1.69 11.05 -14.24
N GLU A 96 2.48 10.59 -15.18
CA GLU A 96 3.01 11.40 -16.27
C GLU A 96 3.02 10.53 -17.52
N SER A 97 2.26 10.93 -18.55
CA SER A 97 2.12 10.15 -19.78
C SER A 97 1.72 8.69 -19.51
N ASP A 98 2.59 7.74 -19.82
CA ASP A 98 2.38 6.31 -19.68
C ASP A 98 2.96 5.70 -18.40
N LEU A 99 3.45 6.53 -17.50
CA LEU A 99 4.12 6.10 -16.29
C LEU A 99 3.35 6.55 -15.04
N MET A 100 2.95 5.59 -14.22
CA MET A 100 2.57 5.82 -12.84
C MET A 100 3.77 5.51 -11.95
N LYS A 101 4.36 6.54 -11.37
CA LYS A 101 5.41 6.39 -10.36
C LYS A 101 4.78 6.31 -8.98
N ILE A 102 4.99 5.21 -8.30
CA ILE A 102 4.56 4.98 -6.93
C ILE A 102 5.70 5.38 -6.00
N ASN A 103 5.55 6.53 -5.39
CA ASN A 103 6.57 7.07 -4.49
C ASN A 103 6.62 6.24 -3.21
N GLU A 104 5.44 5.90 -2.69
CA GLU A 104 5.27 5.15 -1.46
C GLU A 104 3.90 4.50 -1.41
N ILE A 105 3.87 3.25 -0.98
CA ILE A 105 2.70 2.55 -0.46
C ILE A 105 3.04 2.16 0.97
N TYR A 106 2.13 2.41 1.85
CA TYR A 106 2.22 2.09 3.25
C TYR A 106 0.90 1.50 3.72
N ALA A 107 0.92 0.31 4.28
CA ALA A 107 -0.25 -0.33 4.85
C ALA A 107 0.08 -0.91 6.22
N ILE A 108 -0.72 -0.59 7.23
CA ILE A 108 -0.56 -1.11 8.59
C ILE A 108 -1.77 -1.92 8.97
N GLY A 109 -1.52 -3.11 9.47
CA GLY A 109 -2.52 -3.97 10.08
C GLY A 109 -2.00 -4.68 11.32
N PRO A 110 -2.91 -5.25 12.12
CA PRO A 110 -2.54 -5.96 13.34
C PRO A 110 -1.73 -7.24 13.08
N ALA A 111 -1.82 -7.83 11.89
CA ALA A 111 -1.06 -9.02 11.52
C ALA A 111 0.22 -8.69 10.75
N ILE A 112 0.20 -7.65 9.92
CA ILE A 112 1.28 -7.33 9.00
C ILE A 112 1.30 -5.84 8.65
N SER A 113 2.48 -5.30 8.43
CA SER A 113 2.67 -4.01 7.78
C SER A 113 3.43 -4.17 6.47
N ILE A 114 3.09 -3.36 5.49
CA ILE A 114 3.65 -3.39 4.14
C ILE A 114 4.15 -2.01 3.80
N LEU A 115 5.35 -1.95 3.26
CA LEU A 115 5.89 -0.75 2.69
C LEU A 115 6.41 -1.07 1.29
N SER A 116 6.06 -0.25 0.31
CA SER A 116 6.42 -0.49 -1.09
C SER A 116 6.64 0.81 -1.86
N SER A 117 7.41 0.73 -2.93
CA SER A 117 7.56 1.79 -3.92
C SER A 117 7.90 1.20 -5.29
N GLY A 118 7.76 1.99 -6.35
CA GLY A 118 8.08 1.52 -7.69
C GLY A 118 7.34 2.26 -8.78
N TYR A 119 6.93 1.55 -9.81
CA TYR A 119 6.20 2.12 -10.93
C TYR A 119 5.35 1.09 -11.67
N ILE A 120 4.34 1.60 -12.37
CA ILE A 120 3.50 0.86 -13.31
C ILE A 120 3.49 1.62 -14.63
N LYS A 121 3.74 0.93 -15.74
CA LYS A 121 3.60 1.48 -17.09
C LYS A 121 2.25 1.10 -17.70
N LYS A 122 1.76 1.87 -18.66
CA LYS A 122 0.47 1.67 -19.31
C LYS A 122 0.35 0.31 -20.03
N ASN A 123 1.45 -0.28 -20.46
CA ASN A 123 1.51 -1.65 -20.99
C ASN A 123 1.44 -2.74 -19.91
N ASN A 124 0.97 -2.41 -18.70
CA ASN A 124 0.87 -3.27 -17.52
C ASN A 124 2.20 -3.78 -16.96
N LEU A 125 3.33 -3.23 -17.39
CA LEU A 125 4.61 -3.57 -16.78
C LEU A 125 4.68 -2.98 -15.37
N VAL A 126 4.73 -3.87 -14.38
CA VAL A 126 4.79 -3.53 -12.96
C VAL A 126 6.21 -3.75 -12.44
N SER A 127 6.74 -2.81 -11.69
CA SER A 127 7.97 -2.97 -10.93
C SER A 127 7.81 -2.36 -9.55
N LEU A 128 7.59 -3.21 -8.56
CA LEU A 128 7.47 -2.82 -7.15
C LEU A 128 8.56 -3.48 -6.33
N ARG A 129 9.04 -2.78 -5.34
CA ARG A 129 9.94 -3.28 -4.30
C ARG A 129 9.44 -2.83 -2.95
N GLY A 130 9.64 -3.65 -1.92
CA GLY A 130 9.16 -3.29 -0.61
C GLY A 130 9.63 -4.22 0.48
N THR A 131 9.02 -4.05 1.66
CA THR A 131 9.27 -4.86 2.83
C THR A 131 7.94 -5.22 3.49
N LEU A 132 7.83 -6.49 3.89
CA LEU A 132 6.77 -7.00 4.74
C LEU A 132 7.30 -7.10 6.17
N VAL A 133 6.55 -6.60 7.13
CA VAL A 133 6.92 -6.65 8.55
C VAL A 133 5.78 -7.32 9.32
N PRO A 134 5.98 -8.53 9.86
CA PRO A 134 4.98 -9.18 10.72
C PRO A 134 4.75 -8.40 12.02
N ALA A 135 3.52 -8.41 12.52
CA ALA A 135 3.14 -7.67 13.73
C ALA A 135 3.86 -8.15 14.99
N THR A 136 4.23 -9.42 15.05
CA THR A 136 5.05 -9.95 16.16
C THR A 136 6.36 -9.20 16.36
N THR A 137 6.83 -8.55 15.30
CA THR A 137 8.04 -7.71 15.30
C THR A 137 7.73 -6.27 15.67
N LEU A 138 6.53 -5.77 15.28
CA LEU A 138 6.11 -4.37 15.55
C LEU A 138 5.83 -4.10 17.03
N ASN A 139 5.27 -5.07 17.76
CA ASN A 139 4.98 -4.90 19.19
C ASN A 139 6.23 -4.63 20.06
N LYS A 140 7.41 -4.94 19.53
CA LYS A 140 8.69 -4.60 20.20
C LYS A 140 9.24 -3.22 19.82
N VAL A 141 8.68 -2.57 18.80
CA VAL A 141 9.27 -1.38 18.15
C VAL A 141 8.33 -0.17 18.13
N ILE A 142 7.03 -0.33 18.45
CA ILE A 142 6.04 0.76 18.42
C ILE A 142 6.43 1.98 19.29
N GLY A 143 7.29 1.79 20.29
CA GLY A 143 7.82 2.89 21.12
C GLY A 143 8.96 3.70 20.49
N SER A 144 9.51 3.27 19.36
CA SER A 144 10.76 3.82 18.81
C SER A 144 10.75 4.13 17.32
N ILE A 145 9.59 4.12 16.62
CA ILE A 145 9.52 4.42 15.20
C ILE A 145 9.08 5.87 14.93
N PRO A 146 10.00 6.85 14.94
CA PRO A 146 9.66 8.18 14.46
C PRO A 146 9.59 8.27 12.93
N PHE A 147 10.05 7.25 12.18
CA PHE A 147 10.12 7.33 10.72
C PHE A 147 10.26 5.97 10.06
N LEU A 148 9.14 5.38 9.63
CA LEU A 148 9.15 4.19 8.77
C LEU A 148 9.94 4.40 7.46
N GLY A 149 10.03 5.61 6.95
CA GLY A 149 10.85 5.94 5.78
C GLY A 149 12.35 5.67 5.92
N LYS A 150 12.90 5.59 7.13
CA LYS A 150 14.31 5.27 7.38
C LYS A 150 14.60 3.78 7.49
N ILE A 151 13.61 2.96 7.76
CA ILE A 151 13.76 1.49 7.88
C ILE A 151 14.00 0.84 6.53
N LEU A 152 13.54 1.47 5.44
CA LEU A 152 13.66 0.94 4.07
C LEU A 152 14.97 1.28 3.37
N VAL A 153 15.67 2.30 3.83
CA VAL A 153 16.94 2.68 3.23
C VAL A 153 18.04 1.98 4.03
N GLY A 154 18.31 0.74 3.67
CA GLY A 154 19.32 -0.10 4.30
C GLY A 154 20.60 0.61 4.66
N LYS A 155 20.77 0.91 5.93
CA LYS A 155 22.09 1.02 6.58
C LYS A 155 21.95 0.70 8.05
N LYS A 156 22.53 -0.42 8.38
CA LYS A 156 22.86 -1.06 9.64
C LYS A 156 21.91 -2.16 10.09
N THR A 157 22.28 -3.35 9.69
CA THR A 157 22.11 -4.61 10.42
C THR A 157 22.46 -4.39 11.88
N GLY A 158 21.50 -4.65 12.77
CA GLY A 158 21.91 -4.77 14.16
C GLY A 158 20.85 -4.69 15.26
N GLU A 159 19.61 -4.31 15.01
CA GLU A 159 18.59 -4.38 16.06
C GLU A 159 17.18 -4.63 15.50
N GLY A 160 16.84 -5.89 15.35
CA GLY A 160 15.57 -6.48 15.78
C GLY A 160 14.29 -6.18 15.04
N VAL A 161 14.26 -5.59 13.83
CA VAL A 161 13.04 -5.56 13.01
C VAL A 161 13.18 -6.60 11.91
N PHE A 162 12.52 -7.74 12.08
CA PHE A 162 12.48 -8.78 11.07
C PHE A 162 11.51 -8.35 9.96
N GLY A 163 12.03 -7.80 8.87
CA GLY A 163 11.27 -7.48 7.68
C GLY A 163 11.73 -8.36 6.51
N VAL A 164 10.78 -8.84 5.70
CA VAL A 164 11.05 -9.59 4.49
C VAL A 164 11.00 -8.64 3.30
N SER A 165 12.15 -8.42 2.67
CA SER A 165 12.23 -7.62 1.45
C SER A 165 11.74 -8.41 0.24
N TYR A 166 11.00 -7.76 -0.65
CA TYR A 166 10.48 -8.37 -1.86
C TYR A 166 10.63 -7.46 -3.08
N LYS A 167 10.56 -8.07 -4.26
CA LYS A 167 10.51 -7.39 -5.55
C LYS A 167 9.50 -8.10 -6.46
N ILE A 168 8.55 -7.34 -6.97
CA ILE A 168 7.58 -7.79 -7.96
C ILE A 168 7.95 -7.17 -9.29
N LYS A 169 8.00 -8.00 -10.34
CA LYS A 169 8.14 -7.59 -11.73
C LYS A 169 7.15 -8.38 -12.56
N GLY A 170 6.43 -7.72 -13.44
CA GLY A 170 5.50 -8.30 -14.40
C GLY A 170 5.33 -7.39 -15.59
#